data_2890febadbf433fac4bac6ce9d3c4ea7
#
_entry.id   2890febadbf433fac4bac6ce9d3c4ea7
#
_cell.length_a   1.000
_cell.length_b   1.000
_cell.length_c   1.000
_cell.angle_alpha   90.00
_cell.angle_beta   90.00
_cell.angle_gamma   90.00
#
_symmetry.space_group_name_H-M   'P 1'
#
loop_
_entity.id
_entity.type
_entity.pdbx_description
1 polymer ?
#
loop_
_entity_poly.entity_id
_entity_poly.type
_entity_poly.pdbx_seq_one_letter_code
_entity_poly.pdbx_strand_id
1 'polypeptide(L)'
;MRGEACREVIVGPDLRNGHRVQLLIPGNTFHTARLIRGPRWFLGASTEWPGVVPAQDVEIGKLDEIAAKYPPVAGDLRAIAASVQQVVPAGVGPR
;
A
#
# COMPACT_ATOMS: atom_id res chain seq x y z
N MET A 1 -14.19 9.68 -14.28
CA MET A 1 -13.18 10.07 -13.81
C MET A 1 -12.13 9.09 -13.36
N ARG A 2 -10.98 9.50 -13.47
CA ARG A 2 -9.93 8.56 -13.22
C ARG A 2 -9.71 8.31 -11.80
N GLY A 3 -10.04 9.25 -10.95
CA GLY A 3 -9.77 9.14 -9.55
C GLY A 3 -10.37 7.94 -8.87
N GLU A 4 -11.39 7.33 -9.50
CA GLU A 4 -11.99 6.15 -8.92
C GLU A 4 -11.42 4.85 -9.46
N ALA A 5 -10.45 4.91 -10.36
CA ALA A 5 -9.81 3.70 -10.85
C ALA A 5 -8.90 3.12 -9.78
N CYS A 6 -8.91 1.81 -9.67
CA CYS A 6 -8.07 1.11 -8.73
C CYS A 6 -7.29 0.04 -9.47
N ARG A 7 -6.04 -0.16 -9.08
CA ARG A 7 -5.14 -1.06 -9.77
C ARG A 7 -4.35 -1.89 -8.77
N GLU A 8 -4.19 -3.15 -9.06
CA GLU A 8 -3.33 -4.03 -8.29
C GLU A 8 -2.08 -4.34 -9.11
N VAL A 9 -0.94 -4.28 -8.46
CA VAL A 9 0.32 -4.60 -9.09
C VAL A 9 1.08 -5.53 -8.14
N ILE A 10 1.66 -6.58 -8.69
CA ILE A 10 2.48 -7.49 -7.90
C ILE A 10 3.94 -7.08 -8.08
N VAL A 11 4.58 -6.78 -6.97
CA VAL A 11 6.01 -6.49 -6.96
C VAL A 11 6.72 -7.79 -6.62
N GLY A 12 7.51 -8.29 -7.55
CA GLY A 12 8.16 -9.58 -7.39
C GLY A 12 9.03 -9.91 -8.59
N PRO A 13 9.65 -11.09 -8.57
CA PRO A 13 10.64 -11.43 -9.58
C PRO A 13 10.08 -12.09 -10.84
N ASP A 14 8.81 -12.49 -10.83
CA ASP A 14 8.25 -13.28 -11.93
C ASP A 14 7.75 -12.37 -13.04
N LEU A 15 8.68 -11.79 -13.78
CA LEU A 15 8.36 -10.80 -14.80
C LEU A 15 7.50 -11.37 -15.92
N ARG A 16 7.62 -12.66 -16.21
CA ARG A 16 6.82 -13.29 -17.26
C ARG A 16 5.34 -13.28 -16.93
N ASN A 17 5.02 -13.34 -15.66
CA ASN A 17 3.64 -13.33 -15.20
C ASN A 17 3.22 -11.96 -14.70
N GLY A 18 3.89 -10.91 -15.15
CA GLY A 18 3.45 -9.55 -14.89
C GLY A 18 3.94 -8.93 -13.60
N HIS A 19 4.81 -9.61 -12.86
CA HIS A 19 5.40 -8.98 -11.69
C HIS A 19 6.29 -7.81 -12.10
N ARG A 20 6.43 -6.85 -11.21
CA ARG A 20 7.31 -5.72 -11.41
C ARG A 20 8.32 -5.66 -10.30
N VAL A 21 9.57 -5.36 -10.65
CA VAL A 21 10.61 -5.17 -9.63
C VAL A 21 10.74 -3.72 -9.22
N GLN A 22 10.09 -2.83 -9.97
CA GLN A 22 10.09 -1.41 -9.67
C GLN A 22 8.72 -0.86 -10.04
N LEU A 23 8.22 0.05 -9.23
CA LEU A 23 6.90 0.61 -9.42
C LEU A 23 6.93 2.10 -9.13
N LEU A 24 6.43 2.89 -10.06
CA LEU A 24 6.25 4.32 -9.87
C LEU A 24 4.83 4.57 -9.38
N ILE A 25 4.70 5.25 -8.26
CA ILE A 25 3.40 5.66 -7.75
C ILE A 25 3.33 7.17 -7.83
N PRO A 26 2.43 7.70 -8.67
CA PRO A 26 2.28 9.15 -8.78
C PRO A 26 1.80 9.77 -7.48
N GLY A 27 2.03 11.06 -7.33
CA GLY A 27 1.48 11.79 -6.22
C GLY A 27 -0.05 11.77 -6.22
N ASN A 28 -0.64 12.12 -5.11
CA ASN A 28 -2.09 12.14 -4.93
C ASN A 28 -2.74 10.79 -5.17
N THR A 29 -2.04 9.73 -4.81
CA THR A 29 -2.51 8.37 -5.00
C THR A 29 -2.48 7.65 -3.67
N PHE A 30 -3.63 7.18 -3.20
CA PHE A 30 -3.63 6.27 -2.06
C PHE A 30 -3.11 4.91 -2.50
N HIS A 31 -2.24 4.33 -1.70
CA HIS A 31 -1.73 3.00 -1.99
C HIS A 31 -1.47 2.24 -0.70
N THR A 32 -1.47 0.94 -0.82
CA THR A 32 -1.16 0.05 0.27
C THR A 32 -0.59 -1.22 -0.32
N ALA A 33 -0.05 -2.08 0.54
CA ALA A 33 0.57 -3.30 0.09
C ALA A 33 0.42 -4.39 1.13
N ARG A 34 0.52 -5.63 0.67
CA ARG A 34 0.55 -6.79 1.55
C ARG A 34 1.38 -7.88 0.92
N LEU A 35 1.88 -8.77 1.74
CA LEU A 35 2.51 -9.98 1.24
C LEU A 35 1.43 -10.95 0.81
N ILE A 36 1.68 -11.65 -0.30
CA ILE A 36 0.78 -12.68 -0.77
C ILE A 36 1.51 -14.02 -0.76
N ARG A 37 0.75 -15.08 -0.50
CA ARG A 37 1.22 -16.45 -0.60
C ARG A 37 2.37 -16.79 0.28
N GLY A 38 2.20 -16.91 1.48
CA GLY A 38 3.11 -17.62 2.31
C GLY A 38 4.47 -17.05 2.57
N PRO A 39 5.17 -16.34 1.70
CA PRO A 39 6.42 -15.76 2.14
C PRO A 39 6.20 -14.91 3.35
N ARG A 40 7.23 -14.83 4.14
CA ARG A 40 7.11 -14.18 5.40
C ARG A 40 7.81 -12.85 5.44
N TRP A 41 8.52 -12.53 4.38
CA TRP A 41 9.28 -11.28 4.39
C TRP A 41 9.36 -10.72 3.00
N PHE A 42 9.62 -9.45 2.95
CA PHE A 42 9.85 -8.69 1.74
C PHE A 42 10.93 -7.67 2.04
N LEU A 43 11.86 -7.52 1.13
CA LEU A 43 12.85 -6.47 1.22
C LEU A 43 12.67 -5.51 0.07
N GLY A 44 12.49 -4.25 0.39
CA GLY A 44 12.31 -3.23 -0.62
C GLY A 44 12.84 -1.90 -0.15
N ALA A 45 12.83 -0.95 -1.06
CA ALA A 45 13.21 0.42 -0.76
C ALA A 45 12.36 1.35 -1.58
N SER A 46 12.16 2.55 -1.08
CA SER A 46 11.45 3.57 -1.84
C SER A 46 12.26 4.84 -1.87
N THR A 47 12.12 5.57 -2.95
CA THR A 47 12.65 6.91 -3.08
C THR A 47 11.52 7.85 -3.40
N GLU A 48 11.54 9.01 -2.82
CA GLU A 48 10.50 10.02 -3.04
C GLU A 48 11.15 11.31 -3.48
N TRP A 49 10.53 11.93 -4.47
CA TRP A 49 11.02 13.23 -4.92
C TRP A 49 9.83 14.12 -5.28
N PRO A 50 9.89 15.38 -4.91
CA PRO A 50 10.90 15.93 -3.99
C PRO A 50 10.80 15.27 -2.62
N GLY A 51 11.76 15.52 -1.75
CA GLY A 51 11.72 14.95 -0.42
C GLY A 51 10.42 15.28 0.29
N VAL A 52 9.94 14.38 1.13
CA VAL A 52 8.66 14.54 1.81
C VAL A 52 8.85 14.72 3.30
N VAL A 53 7.95 15.49 3.88
CA VAL A 53 7.78 15.58 5.33
C VAL A 53 6.49 14.83 5.66
N PRO A 54 6.56 13.63 6.22
CA PRO A 54 5.35 12.80 6.34
C PRO A 54 4.19 13.48 7.03
N ALA A 55 4.45 14.30 8.04
CA ALA A 55 3.37 14.97 8.74
C ALA A 55 2.63 16.00 7.88
N GLN A 56 3.26 16.47 6.80
CA GLN A 56 2.68 17.49 5.93
C GLN A 56 2.25 16.94 4.59
N ASP A 57 2.99 15.96 4.08
CA ASP A 57 2.87 15.54 2.70
C ASP A 57 2.21 14.19 2.54
N VAL A 58 1.92 13.50 3.63
CA VAL A 58 1.32 12.17 3.59
C VAL A 58 0.01 12.19 4.35
N GLU A 59 -1.01 11.65 3.75
CA GLU A 59 -2.33 11.53 4.36
C GLU A 59 -2.67 10.06 4.55
N ILE A 60 -3.10 9.70 5.76
CA ILE A 60 -3.57 8.35 6.03
C ILE A 60 -5.04 8.29 5.64
N GLY A 61 -5.37 7.43 4.69
CA GLY A 61 -6.74 7.27 4.25
C GLY A 61 -7.60 6.63 5.31
N LYS A 62 -8.87 7.03 5.35
CA LYS A 62 -9.84 6.42 6.25
C LYS A 62 -10.43 5.21 5.57
N LEU A 63 -10.30 4.06 6.23
CA LEU A 63 -10.66 2.79 5.63
C LEU A 63 -12.08 2.76 5.08
N ASP A 64 -13.05 3.21 5.87
CA ASP A 64 -14.43 3.12 5.43
C ASP A 64 -14.71 4.00 4.22
N GLU A 65 -14.11 5.17 4.18
CA GLU A 65 -14.31 6.08 3.05
C GLU A 65 -13.68 5.51 1.77
N ILE A 66 -12.48 4.97 1.89
CA ILE A 66 -11.79 4.44 0.72
C ILE A 66 -12.43 3.16 0.26
N ALA A 67 -12.85 2.29 1.17
CA ALA A 67 -13.52 1.07 0.79
C ALA A 67 -14.85 1.35 0.08
N ALA A 68 -15.56 2.36 0.51
CA ALA A 68 -16.81 2.76 -0.16
C ALA A 68 -16.55 3.31 -1.55
N LYS A 69 -15.43 4.00 -1.72
CA LYS A 69 -15.08 4.60 -3.00
C LYS A 69 -14.57 3.59 -4.01
N TYR A 70 -13.97 2.51 -3.54
CA TYR A 70 -13.39 1.48 -4.41
C TYR A 70 -13.91 0.11 -4.02
N PRO A 71 -15.21 -0.17 -4.26
CA PRO A 71 -15.81 -1.43 -3.81
C PRO A 71 -15.11 -2.70 -4.26
N PRO A 72 -14.54 -2.78 -5.46
CA PRO A 72 -13.90 -4.03 -5.88
C PRO A 72 -12.75 -4.46 -5.00
N VAL A 73 -12.11 -3.54 -4.28
CA VAL A 73 -10.98 -3.86 -3.43
C VAL A 73 -11.29 -3.68 -1.95
N ALA A 74 -12.54 -3.43 -1.60
CA ALA A 74 -12.90 -3.15 -0.21
C ALA A 74 -12.50 -4.30 0.72
N GLY A 75 -12.71 -5.55 0.29
CA GLY A 75 -12.32 -6.70 1.10
C GLY A 75 -10.82 -6.77 1.35
N ASP A 76 -10.03 -6.51 0.31
CA ASP A 76 -8.59 -6.49 0.45
C ASP A 76 -8.13 -5.38 1.38
N LEU A 77 -8.72 -4.21 1.26
CA LEU A 77 -8.36 -3.09 2.14
C LEU A 77 -8.62 -3.42 3.60
N ARG A 78 -9.75 -4.05 3.88
CA ARG A 78 -10.09 -4.41 5.26
C ARG A 78 -9.15 -5.48 5.78
N ALA A 79 -8.78 -6.44 4.95
CA ALA A 79 -7.84 -7.48 5.35
C ALA A 79 -6.46 -6.90 5.66
N ILE A 80 -6.00 -5.96 4.84
CA ILE A 80 -4.71 -5.30 5.08
C ILE A 80 -4.75 -4.52 6.38
N ALA A 81 -5.80 -3.77 6.62
CA ALA A 81 -5.92 -2.99 7.86
C ALA A 81 -5.90 -3.89 9.08
N ALA A 82 -6.58 -5.02 9.03
CA ALA A 82 -6.59 -5.95 10.15
C ALA A 82 -5.19 -6.53 10.41
N SER A 83 -4.45 -6.86 9.35
CA SER A 83 -3.12 -7.43 9.53
C SER A 83 -2.14 -6.41 10.10
N VAL A 84 -2.25 -5.14 9.72
CA VAL A 84 -1.41 -4.10 10.29
C VAL A 84 -1.64 -3.97 11.79
N GLN A 85 -2.89 -4.01 12.20
CA GLN A 85 -3.20 -3.93 13.62
C GLN A 85 -2.61 -5.09 14.41
N GLN A 86 -2.45 -6.23 13.77
CA GLN A 86 -1.90 -7.41 14.45
C GLN A 86 -0.39 -7.36 14.58
N VAL A 87 0.30 -6.73 13.64
CA VAL A 87 1.76 -6.83 13.60
C VAL A 87 2.47 -5.65 14.22
N VAL A 88 1.81 -4.56 14.53
CA VAL A 88 2.48 -3.44 15.18
C VAL A 88 2.57 -3.69 16.67
N PRO A 89 3.75 -4.04 17.19
CA PRO A 89 3.86 -4.30 18.63
C PRO A 89 3.84 -3.01 19.41
N ALA A 90 3.46 -3.13 20.67
CA ALA A 90 3.53 -2.03 21.58
C ALA A 90 4.97 -1.56 21.70
N GLY A 91 5.18 -0.28 21.74
CA GLY A 91 6.50 0.29 21.88
C GLY A 91 7.24 0.54 20.57
N VAL A 92 6.67 0.16 19.46
CA VAL A 92 7.27 0.45 18.15
C VAL A 92 6.75 1.78 17.63
N GLY A 93 6.46 2.66 18.44
CA GLY A 93 5.97 3.95 17.99
C GLY A 93 7.05 4.82 17.41
N PRO A 94 6.78 6.09 17.32
CA PRO A 94 7.73 7.04 16.75
C PRO A 94 9.08 6.97 17.43
N ARG A 95 10.07 7.19 16.70
CA ARG A 95 11.44 7.14 17.18
C ARG A 95 12.04 8.48 17.33
#